data_c0e037a8832347d82ca87432c626c534
#
_entry.id   c0e037a8832347d82ca87432c626c534
#
_cell.length_a   1.000
_cell.length_b   1.000
_cell.length_c   1.000
_cell.angle_alpha   90.00
_cell.angle_beta   90.00
_cell.angle_gamma   90.00
#
_symmetry.space_group_name_H-M   'P 1'
#
loop_
_entity.id
_entity.type
_entity.pdbx_description
1 polymer ?
#
loop_
_entity_poly.entity_id
_entity_poly.type
_entity_poly.pdbx_seq_one_letter_code
_entity_poly.pdbx_strand_id
1 'polypeptide(L)'
;YGPGVLQVAPDKKTVYKLTNHYEDVYGINVDDCSISFHTTFSEKNIRTKSLFSMAVSRDGKELYVMHNPTQMNKDHYRVQDTYLAVYNTADGKGAKPVRTFPAPRQVTVMATGKDGSLYMAGADIYKMDVSTGKYDVALPSRNWKRPLYVQPDVLNAWPIQTPSNDFTILYTTARFQDEKQDLATADWIYGYLNVDLETGETETTDFGPITEIYFTGMRSPKDPNLVYGVLNRLAKYDVKQQKLIKAAALDHSYYCIAMNHDGSKVYLGGTFDDVAIYNADSLEKLGNIKLPGGDMAISTSQVFIR
;
A
#
# COMPACT_ATOMS: atom_id res chain seq x y z
N TYR A 1 17.92 -1.02 8.43
CA TYR A 1 16.95 -1.77 7.64
C TYR A 1 15.62 -1.07 7.75
N GLY A 2 15.01 -0.70 6.62
CA GLY A 2 13.65 -0.13 6.57
C GLY A 2 12.59 -1.22 6.36
N PRO A 3 11.28 -0.91 6.52
CA PRO A 3 10.20 -1.84 6.24
C PRO A 3 10.29 -2.42 4.83
N GLY A 4 10.12 -3.73 4.68
CA GLY A 4 10.11 -4.39 3.39
C GLY A 4 8.80 -4.14 2.64
N VAL A 5 8.87 -4.01 1.33
CA VAL A 5 7.70 -3.99 0.44
C VAL A 5 7.75 -5.20 -0.47
N LEU A 6 6.63 -5.90 -0.56
CA LEU A 6 6.47 -7.12 -1.32
C LEU A 6 5.41 -6.93 -2.40
N GLN A 7 5.65 -7.49 -3.58
CA GLN A 7 4.68 -7.62 -4.67
C GLN A 7 4.71 -9.04 -5.22
N VAL A 8 3.60 -9.72 -5.14
CA VAL A 8 3.44 -11.06 -5.74
C VAL A 8 3.18 -10.89 -7.24
N ALA A 9 3.96 -11.58 -8.06
CA ALA A 9 3.71 -11.62 -9.49
C ALA A 9 2.42 -12.38 -9.82
N PRO A 10 1.76 -12.10 -10.95
CA PRO A 10 0.53 -12.78 -11.36
C PRO A 10 0.66 -14.31 -11.48
N ASP A 11 1.86 -14.81 -11.74
CA ASP A 11 2.17 -16.24 -11.79
C ASP A 11 2.11 -16.93 -10.41
N LYS A 12 2.06 -16.14 -9.32
CA LYS A 12 2.10 -16.60 -7.92
C LYS A 12 3.33 -17.46 -7.57
N LYS A 13 4.38 -17.38 -8.38
CA LYS A 13 5.66 -18.09 -8.19
C LYS A 13 6.79 -17.16 -7.86
N THR A 14 6.69 -15.89 -8.27
CA THR A 14 7.70 -14.86 -8.04
C THR A 14 7.18 -13.81 -7.07
N VAL A 15 7.98 -13.47 -6.07
CA VAL A 15 7.74 -12.33 -5.19
C VAL A 15 8.87 -11.32 -5.41
N TYR A 16 8.51 -10.11 -5.79
CA TYR A 16 9.44 -8.99 -5.85
C TYR A 16 9.53 -8.33 -4.49
N LYS A 17 10.74 -8.13 -4.01
CA LYS A 17 11.04 -7.51 -2.72
C LYS A 17 11.93 -6.30 -2.91
N LEU A 18 11.44 -5.14 -2.48
CA LEU A 18 12.24 -3.93 -2.34
C LEU A 18 13.05 -4.01 -1.04
N THR A 19 14.35 -3.79 -1.11
CA THR A 19 15.30 -3.99 0.00
C THR A 19 16.48 -3.01 -0.07
N ASN A 20 17.49 -3.22 0.78
CA ASN A 20 18.69 -2.41 0.85
C ASN A 20 18.38 -0.90 0.97
N HIS A 21 17.59 -0.51 1.99
CA HIS A 21 17.11 0.85 2.17
C HIS A 21 16.43 1.43 0.91
N TYR A 22 15.68 0.54 0.18
CA TYR A 22 14.90 0.87 -1.02
C TYR A 22 15.74 1.20 -2.27
N GLU A 23 16.98 0.71 -2.32
CA GLU A 23 17.89 0.90 -3.44
C GLU A 23 17.97 -0.30 -4.38
N ASP A 24 17.43 -1.47 -3.95
CA ASP A 24 17.46 -2.73 -4.71
C ASP A 24 16.10 -3.39 -4.80
N VAL A 25 15.83 -4.11 -5.89
CA VAL A 25 14.73 -5.07 -6.00
C VAL A 25 15.27 -6.46 -6.32
N TYR A 26 14.76 -7.44 -5.59
CA TYR A 26 14.95 -8.86 -5.87
C TYR A 26 13.64 -9.51 -6.28
N GLY A 27 13.66 -10.32 -7.35
CA GLY A 27 12.61 -11.28 -7.68
C GLY A 27 13.02 -12.66 -7.14
N ILE A 28 12.22 -13.21 -6.27
CA ILE A 28 12.50 -14.44 -5.50
C ILE A 28 11.45 -15.47 -5.87
N ASN A 29 11.88 -16.65 -6.29
CA ASN A 29 10.98 -17.79 -6.48
C ASN A 29 10.53 -18.31 -5.11
N VAL A 30 9.21 -18.47 -4.90
CA VAL A 30 8.65 -18.85 -3.60
C VAL A 30 8.78 -20.35 -3.31
N ASP A 31 9.10 -21.19 -4.30
CA ASP A 31 9.24 -22.64 -4.12
C ASP A 31 10.63 -23.03 -3.60
N ASP A 32 11.69 -22.42 -4.13
CA ASP A 32 13.08 -22.76 -3.85
C ASP A 32 13.91 -21.61 -3.31
N CYS A 33 13.32 -20.43 -3.14
CA CYS A 33 13.98 -19.20 -2.71
C CYS A 33 15.10 -18.72 -3.66
N SER A 34 15.15 -19.23 -4.90
CA SER A 34 16.13 -18.78 -5.87
C SER A 34 15.86 -17.35 -6.34
N ILE A 35 16.92 -16.60 -6.64
CA ILE A 35 16.82 -15.23 -7.15
C ILE A 35 16.76 -15.28 -8.67
N SER A 36 15.59 -14.97 -9.23
CA SER A 36 15.32 -14.90 -10.67
C SER A 36 15.54 -13.52 -11.28
N PHE A 37 15.43 -12.47 -10.46
CA PHE A 37 15.58 -11.07 -10.89
C PHE A 37 16.36 -10.26 -9.84
N HIS A 38 17.16 -9.31 -10.28
CA HIS A 38 17.79 -8.34 -9.40
C HIS A 38 18.18 -7.08 -10.16
N THR A 39 17.94 -5.93 -9.53
CA THR A 39 18.44 -4.63 -10.02
C THR A 39 18.79 -3.72 -8.85
N THR A 40 19.85 -2.92 -9.02
CA THR A 40 20.28 -1.84 -8.12
C THR A 40 20.05 -0.51 -8.81
N PHE A 41 19.46 0.44 -8.10
CA PHE A 41 19.08 1.74 -8.66
C PHE A 41 20.17 2.80 -8.53
N SER A 42 20.94 2.71 -7.44
CA SER A 42 21.98 3.70 -7.12
C SER A 42 23.22 3.53 -7.97
N GLU A 43 23.81 4.65 -8.33
CA GLU A 43 25.09 4.75 -9.04
C GLU A 43 26.12 5.52 -8.18
N LYS A 44 27.38 5.58 -8.63
CA LYS A 44 28.51 6.06 -7.82
C LYS A 44 28.28 7.36 -7.03
N ASN A 45 27.63 8.36 -7.64
CA ASN A 45 27.38 9.66 -7.02
C ASN A 45 25.89 10.01 -6.95
N ILE A 46 25.01 9.06 -7.28
CA ILE A 46 23.57 9.24 -7.27
C ILE A 46 22.94 8.12 -6.46
N ARG A 47 22.37 8.45 -5.32
CA ARG A 47 21.53 7.53 -4.55
C ARG A 47 20.10 7.61 -5.05
N THR A 48 19.59 6.48 -5.46
CA THR A 48 18.20 6.38 -5.96
C THR A 48 17.42 5.42 -5.07
N LYS A 49 16.30 5.92 -4.52
CA LYS A 49 15.42 5.15 -3.65
C LYS A 49 14.02 5.09 -4.21
N SER A 50 13.34 3.97 -3.98
CA SER A 50 11.96 3.79 -4.43
C SER A 50 10.90 4.22 -3.43
N LEU A 51 11.20 4.36 -2.14
CA LEU A 51 10.26 4.73 -1.06
C LEU A 51 8.94 3.93 -1.10
N PHE A 52 9.03 2.59 -1.12
CA PHE A 52 7.93 1.62 -1.14
C PHE A 52 7.22 1.42 -2.49
N SER A 53 7.48 2.26 -3.49
CA SER A 53 6.69 2.33 -4.74
C SER A 53 7.14 1.32 -5.77
N MET A 54 6.47 0.18 -5.82
CA MET A 54 6.72 -0.89 -6.79
C MET A 54 5.40 -1.55 -7.17
N ALA A 55 5.23 -1.91 -8.44
CA ALA A 55 4.12 -2.70 -8.93
C ALA A 55 4.56 -3.61 -10.08
N VAL A 56 3.85 -4.72 -10.29
CA VAL A 56 4.06 -5.67 -11.38
C VAL A 56 2.93 -5.52 -12.39
N SER A 57 3.22 -5.59 -13.69
CA SER A 57 2.19 -5.60 -14.73
C SER A 57 1.26 -6.82 -14.60
N ARG A 58 0.03 -6.70 -15.10
CA ARG A 58 -0.97 -7.79 -15.03
C ARG A 58 -0.55 -9.07 -15.76
N ASP A 59 0.30 -8.95 -16.77
CA ASP A 59 0.86 -10.11 -17.47
C ASP A 59 2.20 -10.60 -16.88
N GLY A 60 2.68 -9.95 -15.83
CA GLY A 60 3.91 -10.29 -15.14
C GLY A 60 5.21 -9.95 -15.88
N LYS A 61 5.14 -9.32 -17.07
CA LYS A 61 6.32 -9.06 -17.91
C LYS A 61 7.09 -7.81 -17.54
N GLU A 62 6.45 -6.86 -16.85
CA GLU A 62 7.07 -5.61 -16.50
C GLU A 62 7.00 -5.37 -14.99
N LEU A 63 8.07 -4.79 -14.47
CA LEU A 63 8.16 -4.29 -13.11
C LEU A 63 8.29 -2.76 -13.15
N TYR A 64 7.39 -2.08 -12.48
CA TYR A 64 7.33 -0.64 -12.33
C TYR A 64 7.93 -0.24 -11.00
N VAL A 65 8.92 0.66 -11.01
CA VAL A 65 9.59 1.14 -9.80
C VAL A 65 9.73 2.65 -9.84
N MET A 66 9.28 3.34 -8.80
CA MET A 66 9.47 4.77 -8.68
C MET A 66 10.90 5.10 -8.25
N HIS A 67 11.58 5.94 -8.98
CA HIS A 67 12.95 6.36 -8.67
C HIS A 67 12.96 7.80 -8.16
N ASN A 68 13.56 7.99 -6.98
CA ASN A 68 13.78 9.28 -6.34
C ASN A 68 15.29 9.52 -6.22
N PRO A 69 15.95 10.03 -7.26
CA PRO A 69 17.40 10.18 -7.26
C PRO A 69 17.85 11.42 -6.48
N THR A 70 18.97 11.27 -5.80
CA THR A 70 19.63 12.34 -5.07
C THR A 70 21.13 12.30 -5.40
N GLN A 71 21.63 13.35 -6.00
CA GLN A 71 23.06 13.51 -6.26
C GLN A 71 23.79 13.82 -4.95
N MET A 72 24.81 13.03 -4.67
CA MET A 72 25.64 13.14 -3.48
C MET A 72 26.90 13.94 -3.82
N ASN A 73 26.95 15.21 -3.42
CA ASN A 73 28.13 16.05 -3.55
C ASN A 73 28.93 16.05 -2.24
N LYS A 74 30.12 16.61 -2.24
CA LYS A 74 30.99 16.62 -1.06
C LYS A 74 30.44 17.41 0.11
N ASP A 75 29.69 18.49 -0.17
CA ASP A 75 29.22 19.51 0.78
C ASP A 75 27.70 19.66 0.81
N HIS A 76 26.97 19.11 -0.16
CA HIS A 76 25.52 19.20 -0.22
C HIS A 76 24.88 18.04 -1.01
N TYR A 77 23.56 17.85 -0.82
CA TYR A 77 22.74 16.93 -1.59
C TYR A 77 21.87 17.69 -2.59
N ARG A 78 21.77 17.19 -3.82
CA ARG A 78 20.86 17.74 -4.82
C ARG A 78 19.78 16.72 -5.16
N VAL A 79 18.56 16.96 -4.67
CA VAL A 79 17.37 16.15 -5.04
C VAL A 79 17.06 16.39 -6.51
N GLN A 80 16.94 15.32 -7.27
CA GLN A 80 16.62 15.35 -8.70
C GLN A 80 15.13 15.05 -8.94
N ASP A 81 14.69 15.13 -10.18
CA ASP A 81 13.32 14.84 -10.55
C ASP A 81 13.02 13.35 -10.44
N THR A 82 11.84 13.04 -9.91
CA THR A 82 11.33 11.69 -9.77
C THR A 82 10.89 11.16 -11.13
N TYR A 83 11.13 9.87 -11.37
CA TYR A 83 10.69 9.20 -12.57
C TYR A 83 10.24 7.76 -12.30
N LEU A 84 9.32 7.26 -13.10
CA LEU A 84 8.98 5.86 -13.15
C LEU A 84 10.02 5.12 -14.01
N ALA A 85 10.62 4.07 -13.47
CA ALA A 85 11.47 3.15 -14.23
C ALA A 85 10.68 1.85 -14.51
N VAL A 86 10.73 1.41 -15.76
CA VAL A 86 10.08 0.17 -16.23
C VAL A 86 11.17 -0.83 -16.56
N TYR A 87 11.10 -2.00 -15.94
CA TYR A 87 12.02 -3.11 -16.16
C TYR A 87 11.28 -4.27 -16.83
N ASN A 88 11.96 -4.99 -17.71
CA ASN A 88 11.48 -6.27 -18.21
C ASN A 88 11.85 -7.37 -17.21
N THR A 89 10.87 -8.11 -16.71
CA THR A 89 11.10 -9.15 -15.70
C THR A 89 11.95 -10.32 -16.20
N ALA A 90 11.97 -10.54 -17.53
CA ALA A 90 12.77 -11.56 -18.16
C ALA A 90 14.27 -11.23 -18.25
N ASP A 91 14.67 -9.97 -18.02
CA ASP A 91 16.10 -9.58 -18.09
C ASP A 91 16.93 -10.14 -16.93
N GLY A 92 16.28 -10.64 -15.88
CA GLY A 92 16.93 -11.37 -14.80
C GLY A 92 17.84 -10.50 -13.92
N LYS A 93 19.03 -11.01 -13.60
CA LYS A 93 19.97 -10.34 -12.72
C LYS A 93 20.74 -9.25 -13.47
N GLY A 94 20.85 -8.07 -12.85
CA GLY A 94 21.52 -6.90 -13.45
C GLY A 94 20.61 -6.13 -14.43
N ALA A 95 19.30 -6.37 -14.39
CA ALA A 95 18.32 -5.70 -15.24
C ALA A 95 18.49 -4.17 -15.22
N LYS A 96 18.26 -3.54 -16.36
CA LYS A 96 18.26 -2.08 -16.52
C LYS A 96 16.87 -1.61 -16.97
N PRO A 97 16.49 -0.37 -16.69
CA PRO A 97 15.21 0.15 -17.17
C PRO A 97 15.15 0.10 -18.70
N VAL A 98 14.09 -0.48 -19.23
CA VAL A 98 13.80 -0.47 -20.69
C VAL A 98 13.10 0.83 -21.12
N ARG A 99 12.41 1.50 -20.18
CA ARG A 99 11.78 2.80 -20.36
C ARG A 99 11.80 3.59 -19.05
N THR A 100 11.77 4.91 -19.16
CA THR A 100 11.59 5.81 -18.01
C THR A 100 10.62 6.92 -18.37
N PHE A 101 9.82 7.38 -17.40
CA PHE A 101 8.86 8.47 -17.58
C PHE A 101 8.91 9.44 -16.42
N PRO A 102 8.81 10.76 -16.65
CA PRO A 102 8.60 11.71 -15.56
C PRO A 102 7.39 11.29 -14.71
N ALA A 103 7.48 11.42 -13.41
CA ALA A 103 6.43 10.96 -12.50
C ALA A 103 6.25 11.94 -11.33
N PRO A 104 5.06 11.93 -10.69
CA PRO A 104 4.81 12.79 -9.54
C PRO A 104 5.68 12.39 -8.35
N ARG A 105 6.04 13.36 -7.53
CA ARG A 105 6.77 13.13 -6.28
C ARG A 105 5.86 12.49 -5.21
N GLN A 106 6.47 11.96 -4.16
CA GLN A 106 5.80 11.42 -2.98
C GLN A 106 4.90 10.19 -3.24
N VAL A 107 5.05 9.53 -4.37
CA VAL A 107 4.38 8.25 -4.60
C VAL A 107 5.00 7.19 -3.70
N THR A 108 4.16 6.51 -2.90
CA THR A 108 4.59 5.48 -1.96
C THR A 108 3.93 4.12 -2.18
N VAL A 109 2.79 4.08 -2.85
CA VAL A 109 2.09 2.83 -3.18
C VAL A 109 1.65 2.88 -4.63
N MET A 110 1.78 1.75 -5.32
CA MET A 110 1.35 1.60 -6.72
C MET A 110 0.62 0.29 -6.93
N ALA A 111 -0.32 0.29 -7.87
CA ALA A 111 -1.05 -0.90 -8.30
C ALA A 111 -1.39 -0.83 -9.78
N THR A 112 -1.43 -1.98 -10.46
CA THR A 112 -1.78 -2.08 -11.87
C THR A 112 -3.25 -2.44 -12.03
N GLY A 113 -4.01 -1.61 -12.74
CA GLY A 113 -5.39 -1.86 -13.14
C GLY A 113 -5.50 -2.92 -14.22
N LYS A 114 -6.70 -3.46 -14.42
CA LYS A 114 -7.00 -4.48 -15.44
C LYS A 114 -6.76 -3.96 -16.86
N ASP A 115 -6.98 -2.68 -17.08
CA ASP A 115 -6.74 -1.99 -18.36
C ASP A 115 -5.25 -1.75 -18.65
N GLY A 116 -4.35 -2.18 -17.76
CA GLY A 116 -2.90 -1.97 -17.86
C GLY A 116 -2.42 -0.62 -17.35
N SER A 117 -3.31 0.26 -16.92
CA SER A 117 -2.91 1.54 -16.29
C SER A 117 -2.22 1.32 -14.95
N LEU A 118 -1.30 2.21 -14.60
CA LEU A 118 -0.65 2.22 -13.29
C LEU A 118 -1.28 3.29 -12.40
N TYR A 119 -1.87 2.86 -11.30
CA TYR A 119 -2.35 3.76 -10.24
C TYR A 119 -1.24 4.03 -9.23
N MET A 120 -1.08 5.30 -8.83
CA MET A 120 0.02 5.78 -7.99
C MET A 120 -0.54 6.67 -6.89
N ALA A 121 -0.39 6.27 -5.62
CA ALA A 121 -0.80 7.08 -4.48
C ALA A 121 0.35 7.97 -4.01
N GLY A 122 0.19 9.25 -4.18
CA GLY A 122 1.10 10.32 -3.77
C GLY A 122 0.36 11.46 -3.09
N ALA A 123 0.54 12.70 -3.56
CA ALA A 123 -0.28 13.83 -3.10
C ALA A 123 -1.75 13.67 -3.50
N ASP A 124 -1.99 13.02 -4.63
CA ASP A 124 -3.29 12.53 -5.07
C ASP A 124 -3.13 11.09 -5.57
N ILE A 125 -4.21 10.41 -5.92
CA ILE A 125 -4.14 9.14 -6.65
C ILE A 125 -4.09 9.47 -8.14
N TYR A 126 -3.00 9.13 -8.78
CA TYR A 126 -2.77 9.36 -10.21
C TYR A 126 -3.02 8.07 -10.98
N LYS A 127 -3.45 8.20 -12.25
CA LYS A 127 -3.54 7.12 -13.22
C LYS A 127 -2.60 7.41 -14.38
N MET A 128 -1.67 6.51 -14.66
CA MET A 128 -0.67 6.63 -15.73
C MET A 128 -0.90 5.59 -16.81
N ASP A 129 -0.85 6.01 -18.06
CA ASP A 129 -0.65 5.13 -19.21
C ASP A 129 0.85 4.79 -19.30
N VAL A 130 1.21 3.57 -18.99
CA VAL A 130 2.62 3.11 -18.96
C VAL A 130 3.24 2.93 -20.35
N SER A 131 2.45 3.06 -21.44
CA SER A 131 2.97 3.05 -22.81
C SER A 131 3.50 4.42 -23.22
N THR A 132 2.87 5.50 -22.74
CA THR A 132 3.20 6.89 -23.10
C THR A 132 3.82 7.69 -21.96
N GLY A 133 3.64 7.25 -20.70
CA GLY A 133 4.04 7.97 -19.51
C GLY A 133 3.14 9.18 -19.15
N LYS A 134 2.04 9.37 -19.88
CA LYS A 134 1.05 10.41 -19.54
C LYS A 134 0.25 9.98 -18.31
N TYR A 135 0.02 10.93 -17.40
CA TYR A 135 -0.77 10.66 -16.20
C TYR A 135 -1.68 11.85 -15.86
N ASP A 136 -2.79 11.53 -15.23
CA ASP A 136 -3.77 12.47 -14.71
C ASP A 136 -4.17 12.11 -13.28
N VAL A 137 -4.83 13.03 -12.57
CA VAL A 137 -5.41 12.76 -11.26
C VAL A 137 -6.66 11.88 -11.45
N ALA A 138 -6.62 10.65 -10.96
CA ALA A 138 -7.77 9.73 -10.96
C ALA A 138 -8.72 10.03 -9.79
N LEU A 139 -8.17 10.33 -8.61
CA LEU A 139 -8.93 10.65 -7.42
C LEU A 139 -8.15 11.67 -6.57
N PRO A 140 -8.71 12.88 -6.33
CA PRO A 140 -8.10 13.85 -5.43
C PRO A 140 -8.03 13.30 -4.00
N SER A 141 -6.86 13.47 -3.38
CA SER A 141 -6.58 13.10 -2.00
C SER A 141 -6.27 14.36 -1.19
N ARG A 142 -5.00 14.73 -1.06
CA ARG A 142 -4.61 15.95 -0.32
C ARG A 142 -5.14 17.24 -0.95
N ASN A 143 -5.51 17.19 -2.25
CA ASN A 143 -6.09 18.31 -2.97
C ASN A 143 -7.60 18.22 -3.13
N TRP A 144 -8.28 17.39 -2.35
CA TRP A 144 -9.73 17.30 -2.43
C TRP A 144 -10.43 18.62 -2.05
N LYS A 145 -11.63 18.79 -2.56
CA LYS A 145 -12.48 19.95 -2.27
C LYS A 145 -13.83 19.45 -1.78
N ARG A 146 -13.88 19.06 -0.49
CA ARG A 146 -15.13 18.64 0.18
C ARG A 146 -15.59 19.78 1.09
N PRO A 147 -16.79 20.36 0.86
CA PRO A 147 -17.35 21.37 1.78
C PRO A 147 -17.42 20.85 3.21
N LEU A 148 -17.10 21.70 4.17
CA LEU A 148 -17.09 21.40 5.60
C LEU A 148 -16.08 20.33 6.04
N TYR A 149 -15.10 19.97 5.21
CA TYR A 149 -14.04 19.06 5.57
C TYR A 149 -12.67 19.74 5.58
N VAL A 150 -11.87 19.38 6.56
CA VAL A 150 -10.44 19.72 6.56
C VAL A 150 -9.73 18.90 5.47
N GLN A 151 -8.62 19.40 4.94
CA GLN A 151 -7.74 18.60 4.08
C GLN A 151 -7.34 17.31 4.80
N PRO A 152 -7.40 16.15 4.12
CA PRO A 152 -7.17 14.87 4.78
C PRO A 152 -5.71 14.69 5.13
N ASP A 153 -5.46 14.05 6.25
CA ASP A 153 -4.18 13.40 6.50
C ASP A 153 -4.25 11.98 5.94
N VAL A 154 -3.33 11.66 5.04
CA VAL A 154 -3.37 10.42 4.26
C VAL A 154 -2.14 9.59 4.57
N LEU A 155 -2.37 8.38 5.05
CA LEU A 155 -1.33 7.39 5.25
C LEU A 155 -1.23 6.48 4.01
N ASN A 156 -0.34 6.81 3.10
CA ASN A 156 -0.12 6.07 1.85
C ASN A 156 0.75 4.80 2.08
N ALA A 157 0.36 3.95 3.02
CA ALA A 157 1.07 2.73 3.35
C ALA A 157 0.18 1.49 3.32
N TRP A 158 -1.07 1.63 2.87
CA TRP A 158 -1.99 0.51 2.81
C TRP A 158 -1.64 -0.43 1.65
N PRO A 159 -1.67 -1.73 1.88
CA PRO A 159 -1.38 -2.70 0.84
C PRO A 159 -2.50 -2.73 -0.20
N ILE A 160 -2.16 -3.21 -1.40
CA ILE A 160 -3.14 -3.62 -2.38
C ILE A 160 -4.00 -4.72 -1.77
N GLN A 161 -5.30 -4.55 -1.82
CA GLN A 161 -6.23 -5.52 -1.25
C GLN A 161 -6.55 -6.61 -2.28
N THR A 162 -5.62 -7.56 -2.42
CA THR A 162 -5.94 -8.86 -2.99
C THR A 162 -6.61 -9.67 -1.89
N PRO A 163 -7.79 -10.16 -1.98
CA PRO A 163 -8.52 -10.70 -3.13
C PRO A 163 -9.58 -9.79 -3.73
N SER A 164 -9.82 -8.61 -3.22
CA SER A 164 -10.90 -7.75 -3.72
C SER A 164 -10.51 -6.81 -4.86
N ASN A 165 -9.24 -6.83 -5.31
CA ASN A 165 -8.69 -5.90 -6.30
C ASN A 165 -8.83 -4.41 -5.95
N ASP A 166 -9.03 -4.09 -4.69
CA ASP A 166 -9.12 -2.72 -4.21
C ASP A 166 -7.73 -2.09 -4.05
N PHE A 167 -7.57 -0.88 -4.56
CA PHE A 167 -6.44 -0.01 -4.24
C PHE A 167 -6.93 1.06 -3.28
N THR A 168 -6.84 0.76 -1.99
CA THR A 168 -7.45 1.54 -0.91
C THR A 168 -6.39 2.30 -0.12
N ILE A 169 -6.64 3.59 0.12
CA ILE A 169 -5.78 4.47 0.90
C ILE A 169 -6.58 5.04 2.08
N LEU A 170 -6.09 4.83 3.29
CA LEU A 170 -6.69 5.38 4.51
C LEU A 170 -6.49 6.89 4.60
N TYR A 171 -7.50 7.59 5.03
CA TYR A 171 -7.38 8.97 5.49
C TYR A 171 -8.03 9.22 6.85
N THR A 172 -7.59 10.27 7.49
CA THR A 172 -8.26 10.91 8.62
C THR A 172 -8.58 12.35 8.25
N THR A 173 -9.70 12.87 8.76
CA THR A 173 -10.10 14.25 8.55
C THR A 173 -11.00 14.73 9.69
N ALA A 174 -11.20 16.06 9.77
CA ALA A 174 -12.23 16.65 10.59
C ALA A 174 -13.37 17.13 9.70
N ARG A 175 -14.60 16.81 10.07
CA ARG A 175 -15.83 17.28 9.45
C ARG A 175 -16.47 18.33 10.35
N PHE A 176 -16.59 19.56 9.86
CA PHE A 176 -17.21 20.67 10.59
C PHE A 176 -18.72 20.54 10.63
N GLN A 177 -19.32 21.03 11.70
CA GLN A 177 -20.79 21.04 11.85
C GLN A 177 -21.42 22.16 11.01
N ASP A 178 -20.71 23.26 10.81
CA ASP A 178 -21.17 24.41 10.03
C ASP A 178 -20.00 25.20 9.39
N GLU A 179 -20.33 26.31 8.71
CA GLU A 179 -19.37 27.16 8.02
C GLU A 179 -18.40 27.93 8.93
N LYS A 180 -18.63 27.95 10.25
CA LYS A 180 -17.68 28.56 11.20
C LYS A 180 -16.39 27.78 11.34
N GLN A 181 -16.42 26.51 10.92
CA GLN A 181 -15.27 25.61 10.89
C GLN A 181 -14.53 25.49 12.24
N ASP A 182 -15.31 25.35 13.32
CA ASP A 182 -14.76 25.18 14.65
C ASP A 182 -14.27 23.75 14.87
N LEU A 183 -12.95 23.58 15.01
CA LEU A 183 -12.31 22.28 15.26
C LEU A 183 -12.69 21.67 16.61
N ALA A 184 -13.10 22.49 17.60
CA ALA A 184 -13.47 21.97 18.91
C ALA A 184 -14.80 21.20 18.88
N THR A 185 -15.65 21.46 17.89
CA THR A 185 -16.94 20.78 17.69
C THR A 185 -16.97 19.87 16.48
N ALA A 186 -15.86 19.77 15.74
CA ALA A 186 -15.77 18.94 14.54
C ALA A 186 -15.77 17.45 14.88
N ASP A 187 -16.36 16.64 13.98
CA ASP A 187 -16.26 15.19 14.02
C ASP A 187 -14.92 14.73 13.43
N TRP A 188 -14.12 14.05 14.22
CA TRP A 188 -12.89 13.43 13.74
C TRP A 188 -13.20 12.02 13.23
N ILE A 189 -12.95 11.80 11.94
CA ILE A 189 -13.40 10.60 11.24
C ILE A 189 -12.29 9.96 10.42
N TYR A 190 -12.40 8.65 10.28
CA TYR A 190 -11.70 7.84 9.29
C TYR A 190 -12.49 7.74 8.00
N GLY A 191 -11.77 7.64 6.91
CA GLY A 191 -12.30 7.25 5.63
C GLY A 191 -11.26 6.55 4.77
N TYR A 192 -11.67 6.16 3.59
CA TYR A 192 -10.78 5.63 2.57
C TYR A 192 -11.04 6.26 1.20
N LEU A 193 -9.98 6.35 0.44
CA LEU A 193 -9.97 6.59 -0.99
C LEU A 193 -9.78 5.23 -1.65
N ASN A 194 -10.58 4.87 -2.61
CA ASN A 194 -10.49 3.58 -3.28
C ASN A 194 -10.52 3.71 -4.79
N VAL A 195 -9.73 2.87 -5.45
CA VAL A 195 -9.82 2.58 -6.87
C VAL A 195 -10.10 1.09 -7.02
N ASP A 196 -11.19 0.76 -7.69
CA ASP A 196 -11.44 -0.60 -8.15
C ASP A 196 -10.51 -0.89 -9.34
N LEU A 197 -9.57 -1.80 -9.17
CA LEU A 197 -8.57 -2.10 -10.18
C LEU A 197 -9.11 -2.90 -11.37
N GLU A 198 -10.34 -3.45 -11.29
CA GLU A 198 -11.01 -4.14 -12.39
C GLU A 198 -11.74 -3.15 -13.31
N THR A 199 -12.43 -2.17 -12.72
CA THR A 199 -13.28 -1.22 -13.47
C THR A 199 -12.63 0.15 -13.64
N GLY A 200 -11.72 0.53 -12.75
CA GLY A 200 -11.13 1.87 -12.66
C GLY A 200 -12.05 2.88 -11.95
N GLU A 201 -13.18 2.45 -11.42
CA GLU A 201 -14.07 3.31 -10.65
C GLU A 201 -13.41 3.76 -9.35
N THR A 202 -13.71 5.00 -8.94
CA THR A 202 -13.12 5.61 -7.76
C THR A 202 -14.18 6.03 -6.76
N GLU A 203 -13.87 5.93 -5.47
CA GLU A 203 -14.75 6.38 -4.39
C GLU A 203 -13.97 7.05 -3.25
N THR A 204 -14.66 7.94 -2.53
CA THR A 204 -14.19 8.53 -1.27
C THR A 204 -15.28 8.29 -0.23
N THR A 205 -14.96 7.51 0.80
CA THR A 205 -15.95 7.03 1.77
C THR A 205 -15.49 7.28 3.20
N ASP A 206 -16.30 7.99 3.98
CA ASP A 206 -16.13 8.10 5.42
C ASP A 206 -16.67 6.83 6.07
N PHE A 207 -15.94 6.20 7.01
CA PHE A 207 -16.39 4.95 7.56
C PHE A 207 -16.57 4.91 9.09
N GLY A 208 -16.15 5.93 9.81
CA GLY A 208 -16.44 5.96 11.22
C GLY A 208 -15.59 6.95 12.02
N PRO A 209 -15.92 7.16 13.30
CA PRO A 209 -15.17 8.06 14.17
C PRO A 209 -13.77 7.51 14.49
N ILE A 210 -12.84 8.42 14.78
CA ILE A 210 -11.50 8.07 15.25
C ILE A 210 -11.59 7.68 16.73
N THR A 211 -11.94 6.42 17.00
CA THR A 211 -11.99 5.85 18.35
C THR A 211 -10.84 4.91 18.63
N GLU A 212 -10.22 4.38 17.59
CA GLU A 212 -9.05 3.51 17.63
C GLU A 212 -8.00 4.05 16.65
N ILE A 213 -6.74 3.81 16.92
CA ILE A 213 -5.65 4.24 16.02
C ILE A 213 -5.22 3.08 15.15
N TYR A 214 -5.16 3.31 13.83
CA TYR A 214 -4.73 2.33 12.84
C TYR A 214 -3.45 2.76 12.14
N PHE A 215 -2.56 1.79 11.93
CA PHE A 215 -1.46 1.93 10.99
C PHE A 215 -1.88 1.51 9.59
N THR A 216 -2.68 0.46 9.50
CA THR A 216 -3.17 -0.09 8.23
C THR A 216 -4.57 -0.67 8.41
N GLY A 217 -5.22 -0.98 7.31
CA GLY A 217 -6.54 -1.60 7.31
C GLY A 217 -6.90 -2.15 5.95
N MET A 218 -8.06 -2.76 5.87
CA MET A 218 -8.60 -3.25 4.62
C MET A 218 -10.13 -3.39 4.66
N ARG A 219 -10.74 -3.38 3.49
CA ARG A 219 -12.15 -3.74 3.29
C ARG A 219 -12.29 -5.26 3.28
N SER A 220 -13.40 -5.75 3.78
CA SER A 220 -13.71 -7.17 3.66
C SER A 220 -13.97 -7.55 2.19
N PRO A 221 -13.34 -8.63 1.68
CA PRO A 221 -13.65 -9.11 0.34
C PRO A 221 -15.06 -9.71 0.22
N LYS A 222 -15.67 -10.08 1.35
CA LYS A 222 -17.01 -10.68 1.40
C LYS A 222 -18.12 -9.62 1.50
N ASP A 223 -17.89 -8.56 2.27
CA ASP A 223 -18.88 -7.50 2.49
C ASP A 223 -18.16 -6.14 2.46
N PRO A 224 -18.31 -5.36 1.40
CA PRO A 224 -17.64 -4.06 1.25
C PRO A 224 -18.09 -3.01 2.28
N ASN A 225 -19.16 -3.28 3.05
CA ASN A 225 -19.57 -2.42 4.16
C ASN A 225 -18.76 -2.64 5.44
N LEU A 226 -17.89 -3.65 5.47
CA LEU A 226 -17.02 -3.94 6.61
C LEU A 226 -15.61 -3.52 6.33
N VAL A 227 -15.03 -2.70 7.23
CA VAL A 227 -13.61 -2.30 7.22
C VAL A 227 -12.96 -2.77 8.50
N TYR A 228 -11.74 -3.27 8.37
CA TYR A 228 -10.90 -3.70 9.49
C TYR A 228 -9.67 -2.80 9.55
N GLY A 229 -9.32 -2.35 10.75
CA GLY A 229 -8.12 -1.56 11.01
C GLY A 229 -7.25 -2.20 12.09
N VAL A 230 -5.95 -2.02 12.02
CA VAL A 230 -4.99 -2.59 12.97
C VAL A 230 -3.85 -1.65 13.31
N LEU A 231 -3.47 -1.66 14.56
CA LEU A 231 -2.19 -1.25 15.15
C LEU A 231 -2.01 -1.99 16.47
N ASN A 232 -2.52 -1.41 17.58
CA ASN A 232 -2.50 -2.01 18.92
C ASN A 232 -3.77 -2.80 19.23
N ARG A 233 -4.77 -2.62 18.42
CA ARG A 233 -6.06 -3.33 18.46
C ARG A 233 -6.48 -3.71 17.05
N LEU A 234 -7.22 -4.83 16.92
CA LEU A 234 -7.95 -5.17 15.71
C LEU A 234 -9.36 -4.63 15.84
N ALA A 235 -9.77 -3.75 14.97
CA ALA A 235 -11.09 -3.14 15.00
C ALA A 235 -11.86 -3.44 13.72
N LYS A 236 -13.20 -3.51 13.84
CA LYS A 236 -14.17 -3.77 12.78
C LYS A 236 -15.21 -2.66 12.76
N TYR A 237 -15.44 -2.06 11.59
CA TYR A 237 -16.41 -0.98 11.38
C TYR A 237 -17.49 -1.39 10.39
N ASP A 238 -18.69 -0.86 10.63
CA ASP A 238 -19.77 -0.79 9.65
C ASP A 238 -19.69 0.55 8.92
N VAL A 239 -19.40 0.52 7.63
CA VAL A 239 -19.24 1.71 6.79
C VAL A 239 -20.56 2.48 6.62
N LYS A 240 -21.66 1.78 6.41
CA LYS A 240 -23.00 2.41 6.23
C LYS A 240 -23.46 3.13 7.47
N GLN A 241 -23.23 2.53 8.64
CA GLN A 241 -23.60 3.13 9.93
C GLN A 241 -22.53 4.10 10.45
N GLN A 242 -21.36 4.15 9.80
CA GLN A 242 -20.18 4.89 10.26
C GLN A 242 -19.87 4.62 11.74
N LYS A 243 -19.85 3.34 12.10
CA LYS A 243 -19.80 2.91 13.50
C LYS A 243 -18.75 1.82 13.72
N LEU A 244 -18.00 1.95 14.81
CA LEU A 244 -17.20 0.86 15.37
C LEU A 244 -18.14 -0.25 15.85
N ILE A 245 -18.03 -1.45 15.27
CA ILE A 245 -18.80 -2.63 15.71
C ILE A 245 -18.10 -3.27 16.91
N LYS A 246 -16.80 -3.51 16.79
CA LYS A 246 -16.00 -4.22 17.80
C LYS A 246 -14.52 -3.89 17.66
N ALA A 247 -13.80 -3.91 18.77
CA ALA A 247 -12.34 -3.89 18.80
C ALA A 247 -11.82 -4.94 19.79
N ALA A 248 -10.81 -5.70 19.37
CA ALA A 248 -10.13 -6.71 20.17
C ALA A 248 -8.72 -6.26 20.53
N ALA A 249 -8.31 -6.51 21.78
CA ALA A 249 -6.93 -6.32 22.20
C ALA A 249 -6.02 -7.31 21.48
N LEU A 250 -4.80 -6.90 21.20
CA LEU A 250 -3.77 -7.71 20.55
C LEU A 250 -2.64 -7.99 21.53
N ASP A 251 -1.88 -9.06 21.31
CA ASP A 251 -0.73 -9.40 22.15
C ASP A 251 0.39 -8.36 22.03
N HIS A 252 0.53 -7.78 20.85
CA HIS A 252 1.43 -6.66 20.53
C HIS A 252 0.90 -5.90 19.31
N SER A 253 1.58 -4.82 18.90
CA SER A 253 1.22 -4.06 17.70
C SER A 253 1.50 -4.84 16.42
N TYR A 254 0.64 -4.69 15.42
CA TYR A 254 0.83 -5.23 14.07
C TYR A 254 0.72 -4.11 13.03
N TYR A 255 1.58 -4.15 12.01
CA TYR A 255 1.63 -3.14 10.93
C TYR A 255 1.01 -3.61 9.62
N CYS A 256 0.74 -4.89 9.48
CA CYS A 256 0.13 -5.45 8.28
C CYS A 256 -1.16 -6.18 8.61
N ILE A 257 -2.13 -6.08 7.71
CA ILE A 257 -3.38 -6.81 7.73
C ILE A 257 -3.64 -7.43 6.35
N ALA A 258 -4.13 -8.65 6.33
CA ALA A 258 -4.63 -9.32 5.13
C ALA A 258 -5.81 -10.20 5.50
N MET A 259 -6.62 -10.57 4.51
CA MET A 259 -7.75 -11.51 4.69
C MET A 259 -7.67 -12.62 3.66
N ASN A 260 -8.25 -13.78 3.96
CA ASN A 260 -8.50 -14.81 2.97
C ASN A 260 -9.64 -14.42 2.02
N HIS A 261 -9.77 -15.13 0.90
CA HIS A 261 -10.72 -14.80 -0.16
C HIS A 261 -12.19 -14.83 0.26
N ASP A 262 -12.55 -15.69 1.21
CA ASP A 262 -13.93 -15.78 1.72
C ASP A 262 -14.21 -14.76 2.85
N GLY A 263 -13.21 -13.94 3.25
CA GLY A 263 -13.36 -12.93 4.27
C GLY A 263 -13.58 -13.47 5.69
N SER A 264 -13.35 -14.76 5.94
CA SER A 264 -13.61 -15.38 7.24
C SER A 264 -12.48 -15.22 8.25
N LYS A 265 -11.25 -14.97 7.77
CA LYS A 265 -10.05 -14.86 8.60
C LYS A 265 -9.26 -13.60 8.31
N VAL A 266 -8.77 -12.99 9.36
CA VAL A 266 -7.84 -11.86 9.34
C VAL A 266 -6.46 -12.34 9.77
N TYR A 267 -5.43 -11.98 9.01
CA TYR A 267 -4.02 -12.25 9.28
C TYR A 267 -3.32 -10.95 9.63
N LEU A 268 -2.66 -10.91 10.78
CA LEU A 268 -1.94 -9.75 11.28
C LEU A 268 -0.45 -10.07 11.38
N GLY A 269 0.38 -9.20 10.84
CA GLY A 269 1.84 -9.37 10.85
C GLY A 269 2.57 -8.04 10.76
N GLY A 270 3.85 -8.08 10.42
CA GLY A 270 4.65 -6.89 10.13
C GLY A 270 5.49 -6.38 11.29
N THR A 271 5.35 -6.96 12.47
CA THR A 271 6.19 -6.73 13.65
C THR A 271 6.56 -8.07 14.29
N PHE A 272 7.65 -8.12 15.02
CA PHE A 272 8.18 -9.34 15.62
C PHE A 272 8.28 -10.50 14.61
N ASP A 273 8.14 -11.71 15.06
CA ASP A 273 8.40 -12.95 14.31
C ASP A 273 7.16 -13.84 14.18
N ASP A 274 5.97 -13.22 14.16
CA ASP A 274 4.74 -13.97 14.10
C ASP A 274 3.69 -13.40 13.14
N VAL A 275 2.76 -14.25 12.74
CA VAL A 275 1.51 -13.87 12.08
C VAL A 275 0.36 -14.38 12.92
N ALA A 276 -0.41 -13.49 13.51
CA ALA A 276 -1.61 -13.83 14.28
C ALA A 276 -2.82 -13.98 13.35
N ILE A 277 -3.67 -14.94 13.65
CA ILE A 277 -4.87 -15.28 12.88
C ILE A 277 -6.09 -15.04 13.75
N TYR A 278 -7.03 -14.27 13.24
CA TYR A 278 -8.28 -13.93 13.92
C TYR A 278 -9.50 -14.33 13.08
N ASN A 279 -10.58 -14.68 13.74
CA ASN A 279 -11.89 -14.80 13.11
C ASN A 279 -12.39 -13.39 12.73
N ALA A 280 -12.81 -13.18 11.49
CA ALA A 280 -13.22 -11.86 11.00
C ALA A 280 -14.54 -11.38 11.61
N ASP A 281 -15.43 -12.29 12.02
CA ASP A 281 -16.73 -11.91 12.61
C ASP A 281 -16.62 -11.66 14.10
N SER A 282 -16.05 -12.60 14.85
CA SER A 282 -15.97 -12.52 16.32
C SER A 282 -14.76 -11.72 16.81
N LEU A 283 -13.74 -11.49 15.99
CA LEU A 283 -12.43 -10.95 16.33
C LEU A 283 -11.71 -11.79 17.44
N GLU A 284 -12.05 -13.06 17.55
CA GLU A 284 -11.36 -13.99 18.44
C GLU A 284 -10.08 -14.51 17.78
N LYS A 285 -9.02 -14.62 18.56
CA LYS A 285 -7.76 -15.19 18.09
C LYS A 285 -7.92 -16.67 17.83
N LEU A 286 -7.63 -17.11 16.60
CA LEU A 286 -7.69 -18.52 16.18
C LEU A 286 -6.35 -19.23 16.32
N GLY A 287 -5.26 -18.50 16.20
CA GLY A 287 -3.93 -19.08 16.24
C GLY A 287 -2.83 -18.08 15.97
N ASN A 288 -1.61 -18.59 15.93
CA ASN A 288 -0.41 -17.84 15.67
C ASN A 288 0.59 -18.68 14.87
N ILE A 289 1.21 -18.09 13.86
CA ILE A 289 2.27 -18.72 13.07
C ILE A 289 3.58 -18.06 13.49
N LYS A 290 4.46 -18.83 14.13
CA LYS A 290 5.81 -18.39 14.43
C LYS A 290 6.67 -18.46 13.17
N LEU A 291 7.36 -17.38 12.85
CA LEU A 291 8.24 -17.30 11.69
C LEU A 291 9.69 -17.55 12.08
N PRO A 292 10.43 -18.40 11.36
CA PRO A 292 11.87 -18.55 11.58
C PRO A 292 12.60 -17.29 11.08
N GLY A 293 13.59 -16.83 11.80
CA GLY A 293 14.46 -15.74 11.32
C GLY A 293 14.37 -14.43 12.07
N GLY A 294 13.58 -14.36 13.14
CA GLY A 294 13.50 -13.20 14.03
C GLY A 294 12.51 -12.14 13.56
N ASP A 295 12.65 -10.95 14.12
CA ASP A 295 11.69 -9.87 13.97
C ASP A 295 11.53 -9.38 12.53
N MET A 296 10.28 -9.18 12.14
CA MET A 296 9.91 -8.56 10.88
C MET A 296 9.80 -7.04 11.05
N ALA A 297 10.11 -6.33 9.96
CA ALA A 297 9.71 -4.94 9.77
C ALA A 297 9.17 -4.83 8.34
N ILE A 298 7.88 -5.13 8.16
CA ILE A 298 7.21 -5.08 6.85
C ILE A 298 5.94 -4.23 6.95
N SER A 299 5.69 -3.45 5.90
CA SER A 299 4.51 -2.60 5.78
C SER A 299 3.43 -3.21 4.88
N THR A 300 3.74 -4.35 4.22
CA THR A 300 2.80 -5.03 3.31
C THR A 300 2.76 -6.52 3.60
N SER A 301 1.57 -7.09 3.50
CA SER A 301 1.35 -8.54 3.46
C SER A 301 0.34 -8.86 2.38
N GLN A 302 0.48 -10.00 1.74
CA GLN A 302 -0.44 -10.47 0.72
C GLN A 302 -0.79 -11.93 0.99
N VAL A 303 -2.09 -12.25 0.92
CA VAL A 303 -2.61 -13.60 1.00
C VAL A 303 -3.13 -14.02 -0.37
N PHE A 304 -2.66 -15.13 -0.89
CA PHE A 304 -3.08 -15.65 -2.19
C PHE A 304 -3.16 -17.17 -2.17
N ILE A 305 -4.02 -17.72 -3.03
CA ILE A 305 -4.17 -19.17 -3.25
C ILE A 305 -3.30 -19.56 -4.46
N ARG A 306 -2.52 -20.59 -4.28
CA ARG A 306 -1.69 -21.25 -5.33
C ARG A 306 -2.42 -22.44 -5.91
#